data_895a79b6c253d3567a817314680d47a9
#
_entry.id   895a79b6c253d3567a817314680d47a9
#
_cell.length_a   1.000
_cell.length_b   1.000
_cell.length_c   1.000
_cell.angle_alpha   90.00
_cell.angle_beta   90.00
_cell.angle_gamma   90.00
#
_symmetry.space_group_name_H-M   'P 1'
#
loop_
_entity.id
_entity.type
_entity.pdbx_description
1 polymer ?
#
loop_
_entity_poly.entity_id
_entity_poly.type
_entity_poly.pdbx_seq_one_letter_code
_entity_poly.pdbx_strand_id
1 'polypeptide(L)'
;MSFSLTMAVPALASRATPFRQTMGAPVQIASTVPANGDLNPYGIAIVTSSTGRLVHGSTLISNFNAKSNVQGTGVTIVQVSPARKLSVFATVTAASTSRRCPGGVGLTTALGILPGGWVVVGSLHSGPGGSLLKTFPTGCLIVLDHNGRVAAVWSGPKLNGPWDMAMTTKPTSARLYVADAMPRPGTNGGCEVVRLDLRLHAAAVPTLASNTVIGSGYECRSDKTNFVLGPAGIAIGAHGTAYVAETLENHVNAIPSATTRSSALVNARTVLVKGGALNNPLGLITAPNGDLIAVNGADGFAVEISPAGTQVAKLMLVKNGSGALFGLTLEPDAKSLQFVNDATNALDVAIGH
;
A
#
# COMPACT_ATOMS: atom_id res chain seq x y z
N MET A 1 25.27 56.40 -23.23
CA MET A 1 24.01 55.70 -22.88
C MET A 1 24.39 54.45 -22.08
N SER A 2 24.16 54.51 -20.76
CA SER A 2 24.51 53.44 -19.85
C SER A 2 23.26 52.55 -19.65
N PHE A 3 23.30 51.28 -20.08
CA PHE A 3 22.22 50.31 -19.86
C PHE A 3 22.43 49.66 -18.50
N SER A 4 21.53 49.95 -17.57
CA SER A 4 21.48 49.29 -16.28
C SER A 4 20.70 47.98 -16.44
N LEU A 5 21.38 46.85 -16.29
CA LEU A 5 20.78 45.48 -16.31
C LEU A 5 20.26 45.20 -14.91
N THR A 6 18.96 45.35 -14.67
CA THR A 6 18.29 44.89 -13.46
C THR A 6 18.09 43.38 -13.54
N MET A 7 18.89 42.62 -12.81
CA MET A 7 18.62 41.18 -12.59
C MET A 7 17.40 41.03 -11.67
N ALA A 8 16.33 40.51 -12.21
CA ALA A 8 15.19 40.04 -11.40
C ALA A 8 15.63 38.85 -10.58
N VAL A 9 15.66 39.00 -9.26
CA VAL A 9 15.81 37.86 -8.32
C VAL A 9 14.54 37.05 -8.43
N PRO A 10 14.61 35.72 -8.75
CA PRO A 10 13.42 34.90 -8.75
C PRO A 10 12.85 34.86 -7.33
N ALA A 11 11.57 35.20 -7.18
CA ALA A 11 10.84 35.08 -5.95
C ALA A 11 10.93 33.60 -5.52
N LEU A 12 11.50 33.35 -4.35
CA LEU A 12 11.42 32.03 -3.69
C LEU A 12 9.95 31.72 -3.52
N ALA A 13 9.44 30.74 -4.28
CA ALA A 13 8.10 30.26 -4.10
C ALA A 13 7.95 29.84 -2.62
N SER A 14 7.01 30.48 -1.92
CA SER A 14 6.68 30.10 -0.54
C SER A 14 6.37 28.60 -0.52
N ARG A 15 7.17 27.84 0.21
CA ARG A 15 6.95 26.40 0.34
C ARG A 15 5.62 26.18 1.05
N ALA A 16 4.77 25.29 0.52
CA ALA A 16 3.53 24.90 1.17
C ALA A 16 3.82 24.41 2.61
N THR A 17 2.94 24.75 3.53
CA THR A 17 3.03 24.25 4.92
C THR A 17 3.04 22.72 4.91
N PRO A 18 3.94 22.06 5.65
CA PRO A 18 3.94 20.62 5.77
C PRO A 18 2.57 20.10 6.24
N PHE A 19 2.06 19.06 5.58
CA PHE A 19 0.74 18.51 5.85
C PHE A 19 0.61 18.07 7.32
N ARG A 20 1.68 17.52 7.90
CA ARG A 20 1.74 17.10 9.30
C ARG A 20 1.47 18.21 10.30
N GLN A 21 1.80 19.47 9.99
CA GLN A 21 1.61 20.60 10.94
C GLN A 21 0.13 20.90 11.23
N THR A 22 -0.76 20.36 10.42
CA THR A 22 -2.21 20.49 10.61
C THR A 22 -2.82 19.33 11.41
N MET A 23 -2.03 18.32 11.82
CA MET A 23 -2.54 17.10 12.43
C MET A 23 -2.49 17.13 13.95
N GLY A 24 -3.62 16.74 14.58
CA GLY A 24 -3.74 16.48 16.00
C GLY A 24 -3.20 15.11 16.43
N ALA A 25 -3.26 14.83 17.72
CA ALA A 25 -2.91 13.53 18.27
C ALA A 25 -3.85 12.43 17.72
N PRO A 26 -3.32 11.25 17.40
CA PRO A 26 -4.13 10.13 16.92
C PRO A 26 -5.17 9.67 17.94
N VAL A 27 -6.34 9.29 17.44
CA VAL A 27 -7.42 8.68 18.22
C VAL A 27 -7.91 7.40 17.54
N GLN A 28 -8.27 6.40 18.33
CA GLN A 28 -8.79 5.15 17.82
C GLN A 28 -10.22 5.34 17.29
N ILE A 29 -10.47 4.85 16.08
CA ILE A 29 -11.80 4.78 15.47
C ILE A 29 -12.52 3.51 15.92
N ALA A 30 -11.91 2.34 15.71
CA ALA A 30 -12.49 1.05 16.03
C ALA A 30 -11.41 -0.06 16.08
N SER A 31 -11.73 -1.19 16.73
CA SER A 31 -10.97 -2.42 16.56
C SER A 31 -11.16 -2.96 15.14
N THR A 32 -10.12 -3.62 14.61
CA THR A 32 -10.18 -4.33 13.31
C THR A 32 -10.39 -5.83 13.48
N VAL A 33 -10.49 -6.34 14.70
CA VAL A 33 -10.60 -7.77 15.03
C VAL A 33 -12.05 -8.25 14.92
N PRO A 34 -12.39 -9.07 13.92
CA PRO A 34 -13.71 -9.65 13.78
C PRO A 34 -13.95 -10.84 14.73
N ALA A 35 -15.16 -11.40 14.72
CA ALA A 35 -15.56 -12.48 15.63
C ALA A 35 -14.71 -13.76 15.53
N ASN A 36 -14.11 -14.05 14.35
CA ASN A 36 -13.18 -15.18 14.20
C ASN A 36 -11.80 -14.94 14.82
N GLY A 37 -11.51 -13.69 15.25
CA GLY A 37 -10.28 -13.31 15.91
C GLY A 37 -9.10 -13.03 14.99
N ASP A 38 -9.30 -12.88 13.68
CA ASP A 38 -8.24 -12.43 12.79
C ASP A 38 -7.71 -11.06 13.21
N LEU A 39 -6.41 -10.84 13.07
CA LEU A 39 -5.68 -9.68 13.54
C LEU A 39 -4.51 -9.33 12.62
N ASN A 40 -3.64 -8.40 13.01
CA ASN A 40 -2.60 -7.78 12.19
C ASN A 40 -3.21 -7.09 10.96
N PRO A 41 -3.81 -5.90 11.16
CA PRO A 41 -4.34 -5.10 10.05
C PRO A 41 -3.21 -4.51 9.21
N TYR A 42 -3.30 -4.64 7.88
CA TYR A 42 -2.31 -4.09 6.96
C TYR A 42 -2.94 -3.20 5.88
N GLY A 43 -3.56 -3.81 4.87
CA GLY A 43 -4.15 -3.08 3.76
C GLY A 43 -5.32 -2.22 4.22
N ILE A 44 -5.39 -1.01 3.69
CA ILE A 44 -6.41 -0.03 4.03
C ILE A 44 -6.92 0.67 2.77
N ALA A 45 -8.25 0.80 2.62
CA ALA A 45 -8.85 1.53 1.51
C ALA A 45 -10.20 2.13 1.91
N ILE A 46 -10.43 3.40 1.54
CA ILE A 46 -11.69 4.08 1.82
C ILE A 46 -12.71 3.80 0.70
N VAL A 47 -13.93 3.48 1.09
CA VAL A 47 -15.07 3.29 0.20
C VAL A 47 -15.62 4.64 -0.23
N THR A 48 -15.37 5.03 -1.46
CA THR A 48 -15.80 6.35 -2.01
C THR A 48 -17.22 6.36 -2.57
N SER A 49 -17.86 5.19 -2.69
CA SER A 49 -19.23 5.07 -3.22
C SER A 49 -19.90 3.81 -2.71
N SER A 50 -21.15 3.92 -2.26
CA SER A 50 -21.91 2.74 -1.82
C SER A 50 -22.32 1.88 -3.02
N THR A 51 -22.01 0.58 -2.96
CA THR A 51 -22.48 -0.42 -3.90
C THR A 51 -22.41 -1.81 -3.27
N GLY A 52 -23.46 -2.61 -3.40
CA GLY A 52 -23.57 -3.90 -2.72
C GLY A 52 -23.40 -3.76 -1.21
N ARG A 53 -22.43 -4.45 -0.64
CA ARG A 53 -22.10 -4.38 0.80
C ARG A 53 -21.12 -3.25 1.15
N LEU A 54 -20.53 -2.60 0.16
CA LEU A 54 -19.67 -1.43 0.38
C LEU A 54 -20.51 -0.23 0.79
N VAL A 55 -20.16 0.44 1.88
CA VAL A 55 -20.85 1.62 2.40
C VAL A 55 -19.93 2.83 2.28
N HIS A 56 -20.38 3.88 1.59
CA HIS A 56 -19.63 5.13 1.42
C HIS A 56 -19.10 5.68 2.75
N GLY A 57 -17.85 6.13 2.77
CA GLY A 57 -17.15 6.63 3.95
C GLY A 57 -16.66 5.54 4.90
N SER A 58 -16.93 4.26 4.61
CA SER A 58 -16.32 3.15 5.37
C SER A 58 -14.88 2.93 4.96
N THR A 59 -14.11 2.31 5.84
CA THR A 59 -12.74 1.87 5.58
C THR A 59 -12.69 0.36 5.53
N LEU A 60 -12.19 -0.20 4.41
CA LEU A 60 -11.83 -1.61 4.30
C LEU A 60 -10.44 -1.83 4.86
N ILE A 61 -10.26 -2.95 5.57
CA ILE A 61 -8.97 -3.33 6.16
C ILE A 61 -8.78 -4.83 5.99
N SER A 62 -7.58 -5.25 5.58
CA SER A 62 -7.20 -6.66 5.53
C SER A 62 -6.52 -7.07 6.84
N ASN A 63 -6.95 -8.18 7.46
CA ASN A 63 -6.27 -8.81 8.57
C ASN A 63 -5.52 -10.03 8.07
N PHE A 64 -4.20 -10.04 8.18
CA PHE A 64 -3.39 -11.09 7.54
C PHE A 64 -2.98 -12.24 8.47
N ASN A 65 -3.23 -12.15 9.79
CA ASN A 65 -3.01 -13.24 10.74
C ASN A 65 -4.34 -13.73 11.33
N ALA A 66 -4.43 -15.02 11.57
CA ALA A 66 -5.51 -15.58 12.38
C ALA A 66 -5.31 -15.29 13.88
N LYS A 67 -6.27 -15.64 14.71
CA LYS A 67 -6.22 -15.49 16.18
C LYS A 67 -4.95 -16.07 16.83
N SER A 68 -4.33 -17.06 16.21
CA SER A 68 -3.05 -17.64 16.65
C SER A 68 -1.85 -16.69 16.45
N ASN A 69 -2.03 -15.59 15.77
CA ASN A 69 -1.01 -14.63 15.31
C ASN A 69 0.10 -15.27 14.45
N VAL A 70 -0.21 -16.37 13.78
CA VAL A 70 0.70 -16.97 12.80
C VAL A 70 0.60 -16.20 11.49
N GLN A 71 1.74 -15.79 10.97
CA GLN A 71 1.87 -14.96 9.77
C GLN A 71 1.17 -15.59 8.55
N GLY A 72 0.33 -14.78 7.89
CA GLY A 72 -0.34 -15.18 6.66
C GLY A 72 -1.45 -16.24 6.83
N THR A 73 -2.03 -16.36 8.01
CA THR A 73 -3.13 -17.30 8.28
C THR A 73 -4.48 -16.62 8.46
N GLY A 74 -4.53 -15.28 8.48
CA GLY A 74 -5.75 -14.49 8.47
C GLY A 74 -6.44 -14.54 7.10
N VAL A 75 -7.76 -14.42 7.12
CA VAL A 75 -8.59 -14.59 5.91
C VAL A 75 -9.62 -13.49 5.72
N THR A 76 -9.70 -12.52 6.65
CA THR A 76 -10.78 -11.54 6.65
C THR A 76 -10.35 -10.19 6.06
N ILE A 77 -11.24 -9.66 5.24
CA ILE A 77 -11.30 -8.24 4.91
C ILE A 77 -12.48 -7.67 5.68
N VAL A 78 -12.21 -6.75 6.57
CA VAL A 78 -13.24 -6.10 7.39
C VAL A 78 -13.59 -4.73 6.86
N GLN A 79 -14.78 -4.24 7.23
CA GLN A 79 -15.26 -2.89 6.94
C GLN A 79 -15.64 -2.20 8.25
N VAL A 80 -15.00 -1.06 8.51
CA VAL A 80 -15.36 -0.14 9.59
C VAL A 80 -16.21 0.98 9.00
N SER A 81 -17.48 1.08 9.44
CA SER A 81 -18.41 2.08 8.93
C SER A 81 -18.15 3.48 9.54
N PRO A 82 -18.71 4.58 8.96
CA PRO A 82 -18.66 5.90 9.56
C PRO A 82 -19.24 5.95 10.98
N ALA A 83 -20.17 5.04 11.30
CA ALA A 83 -20.70 4.85 12.65
C ALA A 83 -19.78 4.03 13.56
N ARG A 84 -18.54 3.80 13.17
CA ARG A 84 -17.51 3.01 13.88
C ARG A 84 -17.90 1.55 14.15
N LYS A 85 -18.77 0.99 13.32
CA LYS A 85 -19.18 -0.42 13.43
C LYS A 85 -18.33 -1.29 12.54
N LEU A 86 -17.74 -2.34 13.11
CA LEU A 86 -17.01 -3.36 12.41
C LEU A 86 -17.96 -4.39 11.78
N SER A 87 -17.68 -4.80 10.57
CA SER A 87 -18.33 -5.93 9.88
C SER A 87 -17.33 -6.67 9.01
N VAL A 88 -17.52 -7.96 8.77
CA VAL A 88 -16.72 -8.73 7.80
C VAL A 88 -17.27 -8.46 6.41
N PHE A 89 -16.46 -7.84 5.56
CA PHE A 89 -16.81 -7.62 4.14
C PHE A 89 -16.59 -8.89 3.33
N ALA A 90 -15.46 -9.55 3.50
CA ALA A 90 -15.12 -10.78 2.80
C ALA A 90 -14.29 -11.73 3.66
N THR A 91 -14.41 -13.02 3.34
CA THR A 91 -13.50 -14.06 3.81
C THR A 91 -12.82 -14.70 2.61
N VAL A 92 -11.50 -14.58 2.54
CA VAL A 92 -10.70 -15.00 1.39
C VAL A 92 -9.87 -16.21 1.77
N THR A 93 -10.20 -17.37 1.19
CA THR A 93 -9.54 -18.65 1.47
C THR A 93 -9.07 -19.33 0.18
N ALA A 94 -8.25 -20.34 0.28
CA ALA A 94 -7.88 -21.17 -0.87
C ALA A 94 -9.11 -21.75 -1.59
N ALA A 95 -10.15 -22.13 -0.84
CA ALA A 95 -11.40 -22.62 -1.42
C ALA A 95 -12.17 -21.51 -2.16
N SER A 96 -12.29 -20.31 -1.58
CA SER A 96 -13.00 -19.18 -2.21
C SER A 96 -12.32 -18.69 -3.50
N THR A 97 -11.01 -18.85 -3.62
CA THR A 97 -10.25 -18.54 -4.84
C THR A 97 -10.31 -19.69 -5.86
N SER A 98 -11.02 -20.77 -5.59
CA SER A 98 -11.01 -22.00 -6.41
C SER A 98 -9.59 -22.50 -6.70
N ARG A 99 -8.67 -22.29 -5.75
CA ARG A 99 -7.24 -22.63 -5.83
C ARG A 99 -6.49 -22.02 -7.02
N ARG A 100 -7.02 -20.91 -7.57
CA ARG A 100 -6.37 -20.17 -8.69
C ARG A 100 -5.21 -19.30 -8.24
N CYS A 101 -5.03 -19.05 -6.95
CA CYS A 101 -3.83 -18.45 -6.42
C CYS A 101 -2.76 -19.56 -6.29
N PRO A 102 -1.64 -19.52 -6.99
CA PRO A 102 -0.73 -20.68 -7.15
C PRO A 102 -0.21 -21.25 -5.84
N GLY A 103 0.04 -20.43 -4.86
CA GLY A 103 0.49 -20.86 -3.54
C GLY A 103 -0.62 -20.97 -2.50
N GLY A 104 -1.88 -20.78 -2.87
CA GLY A 104 -2.97 -20.59 -1.94
C GLY A 104 -3.10 -19.14 -1.48
N VAL A 105 -3.97 -18.90 -0.51
CA VAL A 105 -4.12 -17.57 0.11
C VAL A 105 -3.23 -17.51 1.34
N GLY A 106 -2.53 -16.40 1.50
CA GLY A 106 -1.61 -16.17 2.61
C GLY A 106 -1.72 -14.73 3.13
N LEU A 107 -0.58 -14.04 3.24
CA LEU A 107 -0.55 -12.63 3.66
C LEU A 107 -1.39 -11.77 2.71
N THR A 108 -2.58 -11.36 3.17
CA THR A 108 -3.48 -10.45 2.46
C THR A 108 -3.13 -9.02 2.85
N THR A 109 -2.16 -8.42 2.18
CA THR A 109 -1.60 -7.12 2.56
C THR A 109 -2.09 -5.99 1.66
N ALA A 110 -1.77 -5.99 0.36
CA ALA A 110 -2.23 -4.96 -0.56
C ALA A 110 -3.76 -4.91 -0.65
N LEU A 111 -4.35 -3.71 -0.61
CA LEU A 111 -5.79 -3.52 -0.67
C LEU A 111 -6.14 -2.26 -1.47
N GLY A 112 -7.12 -2.36 -2.36
CA GLY A 112 -7.61 -1.20 -3.09
C GLY A 112 -8.99 -1.43 -3.69
N ILE A 113 -9.69 -0.34 -4.02
CA ILE A 113 -11.05 -0.36 -4.55
C ILE A 113 -11.06 0.31 -5.93
N LEU A 114 -11.41 -0.44 -6.96
CA LEU A 114 -11.58 0.04 -8.33
C LEU A 114 -13.00 0.60 -8.55
N PRO A 115 -13.21 1.42 -9.57
CA PRO A 115 -14.55 1.83 -10.01
C PRO A 115 -15.48 0.63 -10.17
N GLY A 116 -16.76 0.82 -9.79
CA GLY A 116 -17.75 -0.26 -9.76
C GLY A 116 -17.72 -1.11 -8.49
N GLY A 117 -16.88 -0.76 -7.51
CA GLY A 117 -16.79 -1.46 -6.22
C GLY A 117 -16.04 -2.80 -6.28
N TRP A 118 -15.19 -2.97 -7.27
CA TRP A 118 -14.28 -4.12 -7.34
C TRP A 118 -13.15 -3.93 -6.34
N VAL A 119 -13.02 -4.85 -5.38
CA VAL A 119 -11.96 -4.80 -4.37
C VAL A 119 -10.83 -5.72 -4.80
N VAL A 120 -9.61 -5.17 -4.86
CA VAL A 120 -8.41 -5.93 -5.20
C VAL A 120 -7.60 -6.15 -3.94
N VAL A 121 -7.26 -7.42 -3.67
CA VAL A 121 -6.50 -7.86 -2.51
C VAL A 121 -5.23 -8.55 -2.99
N GLY A 122 -4.07 -8.07 -2.55
CA GLY A 122 -2.81 -8.78 -2.75
C GLY A 122 -2.72 -9.95 -1.78
N SER A 123 -2.24 -11.09 -2.24
CA SER A 123 -1.98 -12.25 -1.40
C SER A 123 -0.59 -12.80 -1.70
N LEU A 124 0.26 -12.75 -0.71
CA LEU A 124 1.53 -13.46 -0.69
C LEU A 124 1.31 -14.83 -0.08
N HIS A 125 1.80 -15.86 -0.73
CA HIS A 125 1.62 -17.22 -0.22
C HIS A 125 2.30 -17.42 1.14
N SER A 126 1.55 -18.04 2.05
CA SER A 126 2.09 -18.69 3.23
C SER A 126 1.74 -20.18 3.20
N GLY A 127 2.75 -21.05 3.32
CA GLY A 127 2.55 -22.47 3.46
C GLY A 127 1.89 -22.85 4.79
N PRO A 128 1.68 -24.13 5.04
CA PRO A 128 1.14 -24.62 6.31
C PRO A 128 1.90 -24.05 7.51
N GLY A 129 1.17 -23.51 8.49
CA GLY A 129 1.75 -22.90 9.68
C GLY A 129 2.51 -21.58 9.44
N GLY A 130 2.22 -20.86 8.35
CA GLY A 130 2.84 -19.57 8.07
C GLY A 130 4.26 -19.67 7.49
N SER A 131 4.65 -20.79 6.91
CA SER A 131 5.97 -20.92 6.26
C SER A 131 6.01 -20.25 4.88
N LEU A 132 7.09 -19.54 4.57
CA LEU A 132 7.31 -19.05 3.20
C LEU A 132 7.76 -20.18 2.28
N LEU A 133 7.09 -20.34 1.15
CA LEU A 133 7.58 -21.20 0.08
C LEU A 133 8.59 -20.45 -0.77
N LYS A 134 9.84 -20.90 -0.74
CA LYS A 134 10.96 -20.23 -1.43
C LYS A 134 11.06 -20.53 -2.93
N THR A 135 10.19 -21.35 -3.51
CA THR A 135 10.48 -22.03 -4.77
C THR A 135 9.59 -21.71 -5.96
N PHE A 136 8.50 -20.92 -5.83
CA PHE A 136 7.58 -20.63 -6.94
C PHE A 136 6.99 -19.23 -6.91
N PRO A 137 6.54 -18.69 -8.06
CA PRO A 137 5.67 -17.53 -8.08
C PRO A 137 4.40 -17.92 -7.32
N THR A 138 4.23 -17.36 -6.15
CA THR A 138 3.26 -17.85 -5.17
C THR A 138 2.20 -16.84 -4.86
N GLY A 139 2.44 -15.56 -5.26
CA GLY A 139 1.50 -14.48 -5.04
C GLY A 139 0.40 -14.42 -6.09
N CYS A 140 -0.66 -13.72 -5.75
CA CYS A 140 -1.75 -13.37 -6.65
C CYS A 140 -2.45 -12.08 -6.21
N LEU A 141 -3.20 -11.48 -7.12
CA LEU A 141 -4.18 -10.46 -6.82
C LEU A 141 -5.57 -11.08 -6.92
N ILE A 142 -6.34 -10.98 -5.86
CA ILE A 142 -7.69 -11.52 -5.75
C ILE A 142 -8.66 -10.37 -5.96
N VAL A 143 -9.58 -10.52 -6.92
CA VAL A 143 -10.60 -9.52 -7.23
C VAL A 143 -11.91 -9.97 -6.62
N LEU A 144 -12.44 -9.15 -5.71
CA LEU A 144 -13.74 -9.35 -5.10
C LEU A 144 -14.77 -8.45 -5.76
N ASP A 145 -16.00 -8.92 -5.87
CA ASP A 145 -17.13 -8.08 -6.22
C ASP A 145 -17.56 -7.18 -5.05
N HIS A 146 -18.47 -6.27 -5.29
CA HIS A 146 -19.02 -5.36 -4.29
C HIS A 146 -19.81 -6.06 -3.15
N ASN A 147 -20.01 -7.37 -3.23
CA ASN A 147 -20.59 -8.19 -2.18
C ASN A 147 -19.55 -9.04 -1.42
N GLY A 148 -18.25 -8.86 -1.73
CA GLY A 148 -17.14 -9.58 -1.10
C GLY A 148 -16.93 -11.00 -1.63
N ARG A 149 -17.49 -11.36 -2.80
CA ARG A 149 -17.30 -12.66 -3.44
C ARG A 149 -16.12 -12.61 -4.40
N VAL A 150 -15.32 -13.67 -4.44
CA VAL A 150 -14.21 -13.77 -5.40
C VAL A 150 -14.75 -13.87 -6.82
N ALA A 151 -14.43 -12.86 -7.63
CA ALA A 151 -14.84 -12.77 -9.04
C ALA A 151 -13.71 -13.19 -9.98
N ALA A 152 -12.46 -12.80 -9.68
CA ALA A 152 -11.29 -13.18 -10.46
C ALA A 152 -10.06 -13.36 -9.57
N VAL A 153 -9.04 -14.01 -10.11
CA VAL A 153 -7.68 -14.09 -9.54
C VAL A 153 -6.70 -13.85 -10.66
N TRP A 154 -5.82 -12.86 -10.44
CA TRP A 154 -4.72 -12.57 -11.37
C TRP A 154 -3.42 -13.07 -10.74
N SER A 155 -2.73 -13.94 -11.46
CA SER A 155 -1.44 -14.51 -11.05
C SER A 155 -0.51 -14.56 -12.24
N GLY A 156 0.74 -14.87 -12.01
CA GLY A 156 1.73 -15.03 -13.06
C GLY A 156 3.16 -14.73 -12.57
N PRO A 157 4.16 -14.92 -13.44
CA PRO A 157 5.56 -14.90 -13.01
C PRO A 157 6.10 -13.53 -12.55
N LYS A 158 5.28 -12.49 -12.63
CA LYS A 158 5.62 -11.14 -12.14
C LYS A 158 4.81 -10.74 -10.89
N LEU A 159 4.08 -11.68 -10.28
CA LEU A 159 3.30 -11.46 -9.07
C LEU A 159 3.67 -12.54 -8.05
N ASN A 160 4.80 -12.36 -7.39
CA ASN A 160 5.34 -13.34 -6.44
C ASN A 160 4.97 -13.01 -5.00
N GLY A 161 4.99 -11.73 -4.66
CA GLY A 161 4.68 -11.24 -3.34
C GLY A 161 4.05 -9.85 -3.36
N PRO A 162 2.81 -9.69 -3.88
CA PRO A 162 2.13 -8.40 -3.94
C PRO A 162 1.85 -7.88 -2.53
N TRP A 163 2.75 -7.02 -2.05
CA TRP A 163 2.79 -6.55 -0.67
C TRP A 163 1.94 -5.30 -0.44
N ASP A 164 2.08 -4.30 -1.30
CA ASP A 164 1.25 -3.10 -1.28
C ASP A 164 0.94 -2.64 -2.69
N MET A 165 -0.07 -1.79 -2.86
CA MET A 165 -0.45 -1.26 -4.16
C MET A 165 -0.97 0.17 -4.10
N ALA A 166 -0.62 0.94 -5.13
CA ALA A 166 -1.30 2.17 -5.49
C ALA A 166 -2.06 2.01 -6.80
N MET A 167 -3.00 2.89 -7.08
CA MET A 167 -3.77 2.83 -8.32
C MET A 167 -4.06 4.18 -8.93
N THR A 168 -4.19 4.20 -10.24
CA THR A 168 -4.77 5.31 -10.99
C THR A 168 -5.93 4.80 -11.83
N THR A 169 -7.03 5.52 -11.85
CA THR A 169 -8.25 5.09 -12.53
C THR A 169 -8.73 6.11 -13.56
N LYS A 170 -9.34 5.59 -14.63
CA LYS A 170 -10.09 6.31 -15.65
C LYS A 170 -11.41 5.58 -15.85
N PRO A 171 -12.40 6.15 -16.53
CA PRO A 171 -13.72 5.52 -16.68
C PRO A 171 -13.69 4.08 -17.23
N THR A 172 -12.78 3.77 -18.16
CA THR A 172 -12.70 2.47 -18.84
C THR A 172 -11.39 1.71 -18.59
N SER A 173 -10.49 2.24 -17.76
CA SER A 173 -9.19 1.62 -17.49
C SER A 173 -8.67 1.98 -16.10
N ALA A 174 -7.82 1.12 -15.56
CA ALA A 174 -7.06 1.41 -14.36
C ALA A 174 -5.63 0.90 -14.51
N ARG A 175 -4.74 1.44 -13.70
CA ARG A 175 -3.40 0.91 -13.49
C ARG A 175 -3.20 0.63 -12.01
N LEU A 176 -2.73 -0.57 -11.72
CA LEU A 176 -2.23 -0.92 -10.40
C LEU A 176 -0.70 -0.88 -10.44
N TYR A 177 -0.11 -0.33 -9.41
CA TYR A 177 1.32 -0.31 -9.17
C TYR A 177 1.55 -1.14 -7.92
N VAL A 178 2.21 -2.27 -8.06
CA VAL A 178 2.34 -3.28 -7.01
C VAL A 178 3.79 -3.36 -6.58
N ALA A 179 4.06 -3.15 -5.31
CA ALA A 179 5.32 -3.52 -4.68
C ALA A 179 5.34 -5.03 -4.48
N ASP A 180 6.21 -5.72 -5.22
CA ASP A 180 6.36 -7.17 -5.16
C ASP A 180 7.57 -7.52 -4.29
N ALA A 181 7.30 -7.90 -3.04
CA ALA A 181 8.31 -8.08 -2.00
C ALA A 181 8.95 -9.48 -2.00
N MET A 182 8.70 -10.30 -3.01
CA MET A 182 9.35 -11.60 -3.18
C MET A 182 10.13 -11.66 -4.51
N PRO A 183 11.38 -12.14 -4.50
CA PRO A 183 12.17 -12.24 -5.72
C PRO A 183 11.53 -13.22 -6.69
N ARG A 184 11.64 -12.91 -7.98
CA ARG A 184 11.18 -13.81 -9.03
C ARG A 184 12.07 -15.07 -9.04
N PRO A 185 11.47 -16.27 -9.04
CA PRO A 185 12.24 -17.51 -9.09
C PRO A 185 13.19 -17.56 -10.29
N GLY A 186 14.43 -18.01 -10.05
CA GLY A 186 15.46 -18.11 -11.08
C GLY A 186 16.11 -16.79 -11.49
N THR A 187 15.81 -15.68 -10.78
CA THR A 187 16.50 -14.41 -10.99
C THR A 187 17.36 -14.04 -9.78
N ASN A 188 18.52 -13.46 -10.03
CA ASN A 188 19.38 -12.87 -8.99
C ASN A 188 19.08 -11.36 -8.82
N GLY A 189 17.94 -10.90 -9.31
CA GLY A 189 17.65 -9.48 -9.53
C GLY A 189 16.97 -8.75 -8.38
N GLY A 190 16.79 -9.38 -7.21
CA GLY A 190 16.04 -8.76 -6.10
C GLY A 190 14.53 -8.69 -6.37
N CYS A 191 13.84 -7.90 -5.55
CA CYS A 191 12.41 -7.67 -5.65
C CYS A 191 12.07 -6.56 -6.66
N GLU A 192 10.80 -6.45 -7.01
CA GLU A 192 10.36 -5.68 -8.18
C GLU A 192 9.16 -4.76 -7.84
N VAL A 193 8.94 -3.78 -8.71
CA VAL A 193 7.68 -3.03 -8.78
C VAL A 193 7.03 -3.31 -10.13
N VAL A 194 5.79 -3.74 -10.09
CA VAL A 194 5.03 -4.18 -11.25
C VAL A 194 3.85 -3.25 -11.51
N ARG A 195 3.73 -2.74 -12.74
CA ARG A 195 2.51 -2.07 -13.20
C ARG A 195 1.62 -3.07 -13.90
N LEU A 196 0.35 -3.12 -13.51
CA LEU A 196 -0.71 -3.86 -14.19
C LEU A 196 -1.65 -2.86 -14.87
N ASP A 197 -1.85 -3.01 -16.17
CA ASP A 197 -2.81 -2.23 -16.92
C ASP A 197 -4.12 -3.01 -17.02
N LEU A 198 -5.23 -2.41 -16.60
CA LEU A 198 -6.55 -3.04 -16.53
C LEU A 198 -7.53 -2.39 -17.51
N ARG A 199 -8.43 -3.19 -18.05
CA ARG A 199 -9.67 -2.72 -18.70
C ARG A 199 -10.82 -2.84 -17.72
N LEU A 200 -11.55 -1.74 -17.55
CA LEU A 200 -12.74 -1.67 -16.72
C LEU A 200 -13.98 -1.81 -17.62
N HIS A 201 -14.96 -2.55 -17.13
CA HIS A 201 -16.22 -2.80 -17.80
C HIS A 201 -17.37 -2.32 -16.90
N ALA A 202 -18.44 -1.78 -17.48
CA ALA A 202 -19.52 -1.17 -16.71
C ALA A 202 -20.21 -2.13 -15.72
N ALA A 203 -20.33 -3.41 -16.08
CA ALA A 203 -21.04 -4.42 -15.27
C ALA A 203 -20.32 -5.77 -15.21
N ALA A 204 -19.08 -5.86 -15.70
CA ALA A 204 -18.31 -7.09 -15.70
C ALA A 204 -16.99 -6.94 -14.96
N VAL A 205 -16.43 -8.07 -14.55
CA VAL A 205 -15.12 -8.13 -13.84
C VAL A 205 -14.04 -7.41 -14.63
N PRO A 206 -13.23 -6.54 -14.01
CA PRO A 206 -12.06 -5.94 -14.66
C PRO A 206 -11.13 -7.02 -15.21
N THR A 207 -10.55 -6.75 -16.38
CA THR A 207 -9.63 -7.71 -17.02
C THR A 207 -8.20 -7.16 -17.05
N LEU A 208 -7.23 -8.04 -16.77
CA LEU A 208 -5.82 -7.73 -16.90
C LEU A 208 -5.44 -7.66 -18.38
N ALA A 209 -5.02 -6.49 -18.85
CA ALA A 209 -4.60 -6.27 -20.24
C ALA A 209 -3.10 -6.53 -20.41
N SER A 210 -2.27 -6.06 -19.47
CA SER A 210 -0.82 -6.28 -19.48
C SER A 210 -0.23 -6.13 -18.08
N ASN A 211 1.01 -6.63 -17.91
CA ASN A 211 1.83 -6.37 -16.75
C ASN A 211 3.27 -6.05 -17.17
N THR A 212 3.87 -5.05 -16.52
CA THR A 212 5.21 -4.55 -16.83
C THR A 212 5.98 -4.35 -15.53
N VAL A 213 7.18 -4.91 -15.45
CA VAL A 213 8.13 -4.56 -14.39
C VAL A 213 8.66 -3.16 -14.68
N ILE A 214 8.44 -2.23 -13.76
CA ILE A 214 8.84 -0.82 -13.89
C ILE A 214 9.97 -0.42 -12.94
N GLY A 215 10.21 -1.22 -11.90
CA GLY A 215 11.34 -1.09 -10.97
C GLY A 215 11.89 -2.47 -10.62
N SER A 216 13.20 -2.58 -10.40
CA SER A 216 13.87 -3.85 -10.09
C SER A 216 15.10 -3.66 -9.22
N GLY A 217 15.63 -4.75 -8.67
CA GLY A 217 16.84 -4.74 -7.87
C GLY A 217 16.64 -4.18 -6.46
N TYR A 218 15.41 -4.18 -5.96
CA TYR A 218 15.15 -3.85 -4.56
C TYR A 218 15.64 -4.97 -3.65
N GLU A 219 16.26 -4.59 -2.53
CA GLU A 219 16.64 -5.57 -1.53
C GLU A 219 15.39 -6.22 -0.94
N CYS A 220 15.42 -7.51 -0.74
CA CYS A 220 14.34 -8.23 -0.10
C CYS A 220 14.85 -9.48 0.60
N ARG A 221 14.23 -9.78 1.73
CA ARG A 221 14.54 -10.98 2.52
C ARG A 221 13.28 -11.48 3.22
N SER A 222 13.34 -12.74 3.60
CA SER A 222 12.38 -13.33 4.54
C SER A 222 13.11 -13.77 5.78
N ASP A 223 12.57 -13.46 6.93
CA ASP A 223 13.06 -13.95 8.21
C ASP A 223 11.89 -14.44 9.09
N LYS A 224 12.23 -15.10 10.22
CA LYS A 224 11.21 -15.69 11.10
C LYS A 224 10.39 -14.64 11.86
N THR A 225 10.94 -13.44 12.06
CA THR A 225 10.32 -12.39 12.87
C THR A 225 9.42 -11.51 12.02
N ASN A 226 9.95 -11.07 10.85
CA ASN A 226 9.26 -10.10 9.99
C ASN A 226 8.63 -10.73 8.75
N PHE A 227 8.80 -12.03 8.56
CA PHE A 227 8.28 -12.86 7.48
C PHE A 227 8.79 -12.43 6.08
N VAL A 228 8.43 -11.24 5.59
CA VAL A 228 8.90 -10.65 4.33
C VAL A 228 9.23 -9.19 4.55
N LEU A 229 10.38 -8.77 4.06
CA LEU A 229 10.81 -7.38 3.99
C LEU A 229 11.32 -7.10 2.57
N GLY A 230 10.99 -5.96 2.02
CA GLY A 230 11.38 -5.56 0.67
C GLY A 230 10.77 -4.23 0.29
N PRO A 231 10.51 -3.96 -1.00
CA PRO A 231 9.70 -2.85 -1.42
C PRO A 231 8.30 -3.00 -0.81
N ALA A 232 7.84 -2.00 -0.09
CA ALA A 232 6.60 -2.04 0.69
C ALA A 232 5.60 -1.01 0.17
N GLY A 233 5.40 0.11 0.87
CA GLY A 233 4.44 1.13 0.49
C GLY A 233 4.72 1.73 -0.89
N ILE A 234 3.66 1.98 -1.64
CA ILE A 234 3.76 2.59 -2.96
C ILE A 234 2.73 3.72 -3.14
N ALA A 235 3.17 4.86 -3.65
CA ALA A 235 2.33 6.02 -3.92
C ALA A 235 2.54 6.54 -5.35
N ILE A 236 1.52 7.18 -5.93
CA ILE A 236 1.63 7.84 -7.22
C ILE A 236 1.54 9.35 -7.03
N GLY A 237 2.59 10.03 -7.39
CA GLY A 237 2.68 11.48 -7.35
C GLY A 237 2.38 12.13 -8.70
N ALA A 238 2.66 13.43 -8.75
CA ALA A 238 2.50 14.24 -9.96
C ALA A 238 3.27 13.65 -11.15
N HIS A 239 2.76 13.91 -12.35
CA HIS A 239 3.35 13.48 -13.62
C HIS A 239 3.55 11.94 -13.75
N GLY A 240 2.83 11.14 -12.92
CA GLY A 240 2.86 9.68 -13.00
C GLY A 240 4.18 9.07 -12.50
N THR A 241 4.84 9.70 -11.56
CA THR A 241 5.97 9.12 -10.83
C THR A 241 5.44 8.16 -9.77
N ALA A 242 5.93 6.94 -9.72
CA ALA A 242 5.69 6.03 -8.61
C ALA A 242 6.79 6.19 -7.56
N TYR A 243 6.38 6.36 -6.31
CA TYR A 243 7.27 6.39 -5.15
C TYR A 243 7.14 5.08 -4.40
N VAL A 244 8.25 4.56 -3.92
CA VAL A 244 8.32 3.22 -3.30
C VAL A 244 9.10 3.32 -2.00
N ALA A 245 8.49 2.89 -0.90
CA ALA A 245 9.18 2.72 0.37
C ALA A 245 10.01 1.42 0.33
N GLU A 246 11.31 1.56 0.54
CA GLU A 246 12.26 0.45 0.61
C GLU A 246 12.63 0.21 2.07
N THR A 247 12.00 -0.81 2.65
CA THR A 247 12.04 -1.06 4.09
C THR A 247 13.45 -1.37 4.59
N LEU A 248 14.19 -2.24 3.89
CA LEU A 248 15.49 -2.75 4.33
C LEU A 248 16.60 -1.70 4.26
N GLU A 249 16.56 -0.83 3.26
CA GLU A 249 17.61 0.16 3.02
C GLU A 249 17.28 1.55 3.60
N ASN A 250 16.11 1.72 4.24
CA ASN A 250 15.61 3.01 4.73
C ASN A 250 15.58 4.08 3.63
N HIS A 251 15.02 3.72 2.49
CA HIS A 251 14.88 4.59 1.32
C HIS A 251 13.43 4.90 0.99
N VAL A 252 13.21 6.03 0.29
CA VAL A 252 12.10 6.19 -0.64
C VAL A 252 12.67 6.37 -2.03
N ASN A 253 12.20 5.59 -2.97
CA ASN A 253 12.61 5.62 -4.36
C ASN A 253 11.58 6.33 -5.22
N ALA A 254 11.99 6.94 -6.34
CA ALA A 254 11.13 7.57 -7.33
C ALA A 254 11.34 6.91 -8.70
N ILE A 255 10.30 6.32 -9.27
CA ILE A 255 10.29 5.75 -10.62
C ILE A 255 9.55 6.75 -11.54
N PRO A 256 10.28 7.61 -12.27
CA PRO A 256 9.66 8.58 -13.17
C PRO A 256 8.92 7.87 -14.32
N SER A 257 7.88 8.53 -14.83
CA SER A 257 7.07 8.01 -15.96
C SER A 257 6.52 6.59 -15.73
N ALA A 258 6.23 6.22 -14.49
CA ALA A 258 5.75 4.89 -14.13
C ALA A 258 4.48 4.50 -14.91
N THR A 259 3.67 5.48 -15.30
CA THR A 259 2.44 5.28 -16.09
C THR A 259 2.70 4.82 -17.53
N THR A 260 3.84 5.11 -18.11
CA THR A 260 4.15 4.84 -19.52
C THR A 260 5.40 3.98 -19.73
N ARG A 261 6.14 3.73 -18.69
CA ARG A 261 7.39 3.00 -18.74
C ARG A 261 7.19 1.57 -19.27
N SER A 262 8.05 1.15 -20.17
CA SER A 262 8.05 -0.20 -20.77
C SER A 262 9.14 -1.12 -20.24
N SER A 263 10.08 -0.59 -19.43
CA SER A 263 11.20 -1.33 -18.85
C SER A 263 11.47 -0.89 -17.42
N ALA A 264 12.06 -1.76 -16.62
CA ALA A 264 12.44 -1.48 -15.24
C ALA A 264 13.57 -0.45 -15.13
N LEU A 265 13.48 0.41 -14.10
CA LEU A 265 14.63 1.12 -13.55
C LEU A 265 15.22 0.29 -12.41
N VAL A 266 16.55 0.23 -12.35
CA VAL A 266 17.24 -0.44 -11.25
C VAL A 266 17.19 0.46 -10.00
N ASN A 267 16.94 -0.12 -8.83
CA ASN A 267 16.78 0.55 -7.53
C ASN A 267 17.86 1.62 -7.28
N ALA A 268 19.14 1.28 -7.44
CA ALA A 268 20.26 2.19 -7.20
C ALA A 268 20.21 3.53 -7.99
N ARG A 269 19.36 3.63 -9.03
CA ARG A 269 19.17 4.84 -9.86
C ARG A 269 17.89 5.59 -9.50
N THR A 270 17.14 5.16 -8.51
CA THR A 270 15.83 5.70 -8.19
C THR A 270 15.72 6.25 -6.78
N VAL A 271 16.81 6.23 -5.99
CA VAL A 271 16.81 6.73 -4.62
C VAL A 271 16.49 8.22 -4.61
N LEU A 272 15.35 8.58 -4.04
CA LEU A 272 14.91 9.94 -3.82
C LEU A 272 15.47 10.50 -2.49
N VAL A 273 15.34 9.72 -1.42
CA VAL A 273 15.80 10.06 -0.08
C VAL A 273 16.19 8.80 0.68
N LYS A 274 17.22 8.92 1.53
CA LYS A 274 17.80 7.82 2.30
C LYS A 274 18.04 8.21 3.75
N GLY A 275 17.73 7.30 4.68
CA GLY A 275 18.04 7.47 6.10
C GLY A 275 17.34 8.65 6.75
N GLY A 276 18.04 9.39 7.62
CA GLY A 276 17.46 10.50 8.38
C GLY A 276 16.40 10.02 9.37
N ALA A 277 15.18 10.52 9.25
CA ALA A 277 14.05 10.10 10.09
C ALA A 277 13.37 8.83 9.61
N LEU A 278 13.71 8.28 8.42
CA LEU A 278 13.20 7.00 7.95
C LEU A 278 13.79 5.85 8.79
N ASN A 279 12.93 4.95 9.21
CA ASN A 279 13.28 3.79 10.02
C ASN A 279 12.38 2.59 9.67
N ASN A 280 12.84 1.77 8.73
CA ASN A 280 12.06 0.70 8.13
C ASN A 280 10.72 1.23 7.55
N PRO A 281 10.74 2.13 6.56
CA PRO A 281 9.51 2.69 6.01
C PRO A 281 8.66 1.58 5.38
N LEU A 282 7.35 1.59 5.69
CA LEU A 282 6.36 0.63 5.21
C LEU A 282 5.30 1.32 4.36
N GLY A 283 4.15 1.68 4.92
CA GLY A 283 3.10 2.35 4.16
C GLY A 283 3.55 3.71 3.61
N LEU A 284 3.08 4.07 2.42
CA LEU A 284 3.44 5.31 1.72
C LEU A 284 2.24 5.86 0.96
N ILE A 285 1.96 7.15 1.13
CA ILE A 285 0.93 7.87 0.35
C ILE A 285 1.45 9.22 -0.14
N THR A 286 0.72 9.83 -1.07
CA THR A 286 0.91 11.22 -1.48
C THR A 286 -0.08 12.12 -0.74
N ALA A 287 0.42 13.16 -0.09
CA ALA A 287 -0.38 14.18 0.58
C ALA A 287 -0.94 15.21 -0.43
N PRO A 288 -1.98 15.99 -0.07
CA PRO A 288 -2.60 16.99 -0.95
C PRO A 288 -1.64 18.10 -1.42
N ASN A 289 -0.63 18.44 -0.61
CA ASN A 289 0.42 19.39 -0.96
C ASN A 289 1.48 18.82 -1.93
N GLY A 290 1.33 17.54 -2.32
CA GLY A 290 2.27 16.82 -3.19
C GLY A 290 3.44 16.16 -2.46
N ASP A 291 3.59 16.37 -1.16
CA ASP A 291 4.59 15.67 -0.35
C ASP A 291 4.19 14.19 -0.17
N LEU A 292 5.14 13.36 0.21
CA LEU A 292 4.94 11.97 0.55
C LEU A 292 4.82 11.83 2.06
N ILE A 293 3.98 10.93 2.53
CA ILE A 293 3.93 10.51 3.93
C ILE A 293 4.29 9.03 3.99
N ALA A 294 5.42 8.72 4.61
CA ALA A 294 5.87 7.36 4.88
C ALA A 294 5.68 7.05 6.36
N VAL A 295 5.14 5.89 6.71
CA VAL A 295 5.12 5.41 8.10
C VAL A 295 6.27 4.46 8.35
N ASN A 296 6.94 4.64 9.49
CA ASN A 296 8.05 3.80 9.91
C ASN A 296 7.55 2.56 10.66
N GLY A 297 7.95 1.38 10.20
CA GLY A 297 7.65 0.12 10.88
C GLY A 297 8.42 -0.07 12.19
N ALA A 298 9.56 0.59 12.37
CA ALA A 298 10.44 0.31 13.51
C ALA A 298 10.31 1.28 14.70
N ASP A 299 9.59 2.41 14.57
CA ASP A 299 9.54 3.41 15.65
C ASP A 299 8.20 4.13 15.88
N GLY A 300 7.19 3.84 15.06
CA GLY A 300 5.85 4.41 15.22
C GLY A 300 5.70 5.86 14.73
N PHE A 301 6.60 6.36 13.90
CA PHE A 301 6.52 7.70 13.33
C PHE A 301 6.06 7.68 11.87
N ALA A 302 5.41 8.77 11.48
CA ALA A 302 5.27 9.17 10.07
C ALA A 302 6.31 10.23 9.73
N VAL A 303 6.86 10.14 8.53
CA VAL A 303 7.84 11.09 7.97
C VAL A 303 7.26 11.72 6.72
N GLU A 304 7.19 13.04 6.67
CA GLU A 304 6.77 13.78 5.49
C GLU A 304 7.99 14.17 4.66
N ILE A 305 7.92 13.88 3.36
CA ILE A 305 9.05 14.01 2.42
C ILE A 305 8.57 14.79 1.21
N SER A 306 9.25 15.89 0.87
CA SER A 306 8.92 16.64 -0.34
C SER A 306 9.23 15.83 -1.61
N PRO A 307 8.61 16.18 -2.76
CA PRO A 307 8.95 15.57 -4.05
C PRO A 307 10.42 15.74 -4.46
N ALA A 308 11.14 16.69 -3.84
CA ALA A 308 12.57 16.87 -4.02
C ALA A 308 13.45 16.02 -3.10
N GLY A 309 12.85 15.14 -2.27
CA GLY A 309 13.56 14.25 -1.37
C GLY A 309 13.98 14.87 -0.02
N THR A 310 13.46 16.04 0.34
CA THR A 310 13.73 16.66 1.64
C THR A 310 12.74 16.12 2.67
N GLN A 311 13.21 15.57 3.78
CA GLN A 311 12.38 15.24 4.93
C GLN A 311 11.99 16.53 5.65
N VAL A 312 10.71 16.87 5.62
CA VAL A 312 10.21 18.19 6.03
C VAL A 312 9.52 18.19 7.38
N ALA A 313 9.04 17.02 7.80
CA ALA A 313 8.36 16.87 9.08
C ALA A 313 8.42 15.41 9.57
N LYS A 314 8.22 15.24 10.88
CA LYS A 314 8.07 13.94 11.55
C LYS A 314 6.93 14.04 12.56
N LEU A 315 6.03 13.06 12.57
CA LEU A 315 4.88 12.97 13.48
C LEU A 315 4.89 11.61 14.20
N MET A 316 4.82 11.60 15.50
CA MET A 316 4.61 10.36 16.26
C MET A 316 3.14 9.96 16.17
N LEU A 317 2.87 8.81 15.54
CA LEU A 317 1.54 8.22 15.44
C LEU A 317 1.30 7.21 16.58
N VAL A 318 2.30 6.37 16.88
CA VAL A 318 2.21 5.37 17.95
C VAL A 318 3.44 5.46 18.84
N LYS A 319 3.22 5.73 20.13
CA LYS A 319 4.31 5.76 21.10
C LYS A 319 4.87 4.34 21.30
N ASN A 320 6.21 4.20 21.26
CA ASN A 320 6.90 2.91 21.32
C ASN A 320 6.41 1.94 20.24
N GLY A 321 6.08 2.47 19.06
CA GLY A 321 5.35 1.78 17.99
C GLY A 321 6.22 0.93 17.06
N SER A 322 7.26 0.25 17.58
CA SER A 322 7.97 -0.75 16.76
C SER A 322 7.04 -1.90 16.37
N GLY A 323 6.91 -2.15 15.07
CA GLY A 323 5.96 -3.12 14.51
C GLY A 323 4.51 -2.67 14.46
N ALA A 324 4.20 -1.40 14.79
CA ALA A 324 2.83 -0.95 14.94
C ALA A 324 2.21 -0.33 13.67
N LEU A 325 3.02 0.21 12.77
CA LEU A 325 2.53 0.96 11.61
C LEU A 325 2.72 0.20 10.31
N PHE A 326 1.63 0.07 9.55
CA PHE A 326 1.61 -0.56 8.23
C PHE A 326 0.90 0.33 7.20
N GLY A 327 -0.34 0.04 6.85
CA GLY A 327 -1.10 0.79 5.86
C GLY A 327 -1.63 2.12 6.40
N LEU A 328 -1.71 3.11 5.51
CA LEU A 328 -2.29 4.42 5.80
C LEU A 328 -3.06 4.93 4.58
N THR A 329 -4.00 5.84 4.82
CA THR A 329 -4.78 6.51 3.76
C THR A 329 -5.27 7.86 4.23
N LEU A 330 -5.57 8.77 3.30
CA LEU A 330 -6.24 10.02 3.62
C LEU A 330 -7.74 9.83 3.65
N GLU A 331 -8.41 10.51 4.58
CA GLU A 331 -9.86 10.63 4.53
C GLU A 331 -10.32 11.48 3.32
N PRO A 332 -11.60 11.39 2.93
CA PRO A 332 -12.14 12.16 1.78
C PRO A 332 -12.02 13.68 1.93
N ASP A 333 -11.88 14.18 3.17
CA ASP A 333 -11.60 15.59 3.46
C ASP A 333 -10.19 16.03 3.04
N ALA A 334 -9.34 15.06 2.70
CA ALA A 334 -7.93 15.24 2.39
C ALA A 334 -7.11 15.96 3.48
N LYS A 335 -7.61 15.99 4.72
CA LYS A 335 -6.96 16.61 5.88
C LYS A 335 -6.55 15.56 6.92
N SER A 336 -7.41 14.57 7.15
CA SER A 336 -7.22 13.57 8.18
C SER A 336 -6.52 12.32 7.64
N LEU A 337 -5.63 11.74 8.44
CA LEU A 337 -4.86 10.55 8.10
C LEU A 337 -5.36 9.36 8.89
N GLN A 338 -5.98 8.39 8.22
CA GLN A 338 -6.26 7.09 8.81
C GLN A 338 -5.06 6.15 8.64
N PHE A 339 -4.82 5.33 9.63
CA PHE A 339 -3.79 4.30 9.58
C PHE A 339 -4.19 3.08 10.41
N VAL A 340 -3.65 1.93 10.07
CA VAL A 340 -3.81 0.72 10.88
C VAL A 340 -2.71 0.66 11.93
N ASN A 341 -3.12 0.34 13.16
CA ASN A 341 -2.24 0.21 14.32
C ASN A 341 -2.22 -1.25 14.78
N ASP A 342 -1.17 -1.97 14.41
CA ASP A 342 -1.02 -3.39 14.71
C ASP A 342 -0.81 -3.67 16.21
N ALA A 343 -0.18 -2.75 16.93
CA ALA A 343 0.02 -2.90 18.37
C ALA A 343 -1.30 -3.01 19.16
N THR A 344 -2.38 -2.43 18.63
CA THR A 344 -3.72 -2.46 19.25
C THR A 344 -4.75 -3.17 18.38
N ASN A 345 -4.37 -3.64 17.19
CA ASN A 345 -5.27 -4.18 16.17
C ASN A 345 -6.46 -3.26 15.91
N ALA A 346 -6.16 -2.01 15.62
CA ALA A 346 -7.15 -0.94 15.48
C ALA A 346 -6.97 -0.14 14.19
N LEU A 347 -8.06 0.52 13.79
CA LEU A 347 -8.06 1.65 12.89
C LEU A 347 -7.98 2.93 13.71
N ASP A 348 -6.96 3.72 13.49
CA ASP A 348 -6.71 5.00 14.14
C ASP A 348 -6.78 6.16 13.14
N VAL A 349 -7.00 7.37 13.62
CA VAL A 349 -7.00 8.60 12.81
C VAL A 349 -6.23 9.73 13.49
N ALA A 350 -5.36 10.40 12.75
CA ALA A 350 -4.81 11.72 13.10
C ALA A 350 -5.65 12.76 12.35
N ILE A 351 -6.42 13.57 13.13
CA ILE A 351 -7.38 14.53 12.58
C ILE A 351 -6.63 15.81 12.16
N GLY A 352 -6.81 16.22 10.91
CA GLY A 352 -6.32 17.50 10.39
C GLY A 352 -7.25 18.67 10.74
N HIS A 353 -6.67 19.84 10.96
CA HIS A 353 -7.36 21.09 11.31
C HIS A 353 -7.35 22.12 10.18
#